data_b26351fabcc1a8717ba6ace73d68aa47
#
_entry.id   b26351fabcc1a8717ba6ace73d68aa47
#
_cell.length_a   1.000
_cell.length_b   1.000
_cell.length_c   1.000
_cell.angle_alpha   90.00
_cell.angle_beta   90.00
_cell.angle_gamma   90.00
#
_symmetry.space_group_name_H-M   'P 1'
#
loop_
_entity.id
_entity.type
_entity.pdbx_description
1 polymer ?
#
loop_
_entity_poly.entity_id
_entity_poly.type
_entity_poly.pdbx_seq_one_letter_code
_entity_poly.pdbx_strand_id
1 'polypeptide(L)'
;MLPEARQREIVEHVTENSGCSVDELAELMECSKATIRRDLNALAEKQLIERSHGGAVPATSVGQEQNYRQREVQNLEAKMAIAERAVEEIHDNQVVCFDAGSTTMQIAKGLSANGSLMAVTNSPLQAMELDDTGVEVKLTGGSLRSPTYSLVGPSAERF
;
A
#
# COMPACT_ATOMS: atom_id res chain seq x y z
N MET A 1 2.76 19.84 29.05
CA MET A 1 3.16 18.47 28.62
C MET A 1 4.67 18.38 28.44
N LEU A 2 5.31 17.28 28.85
CA LEU A 2 6.74 17.05 28.62
C LEU A 2 7.03 16.85 27.13
N PRO A 3 8.18 17.29 26.59
CA PRO A 3 8.48 17.18 25.16
C PRO A 3 8.38 15.76 24.60
N GLU A 4 8.87 14.77 25.33
CA GLU A 4 8.85 13.37 24.91
C GLU A 4 7.43 12.78 24.85
N ALA A 5 6.57 13.13 25.81
CA ALA A 5 5.17 12.69 25.80
C ALA A 5 4.42 13.33 24.62
N ARG A 6 4.64 14.61 24.36
CA ARG A 6 4.07 15.33 23.22
C ARG A 6 4.52 14.75 21.88
N GLN A 7 5.83 14.46 21.75
CA GLN A 7 6.36 13.83 20.54
C GLN A 7 5.72 12.46 20.24
N ARG A 8 5.45 11.68 21.29
CA ARG A 8 4.78 10.38 21.13
C ARG A 8 3.33 10.57 20.63
N GLU A 9 2.58 11.46 21.26
CA GLU A 9 1.21 11.77 20.83
C GLU A 9 1.16 12.32 19.40
N ILE A 10 2.14 13.14 19.00
CA ILE A 10 2.26 13.63 17.62
C ILE A 10 2.43 12.47 16.64
N VAL A 11 3.31 11.51 16.94
CA VAL A 11 3.53 10.34 16.06
C VAL A 11 2.25 9.51 15.94
N GLU A 12 1.58 9.22 17.05
CA GLU A 12 0.33 8.48 17.07
C GLU A 12 -0.73 9.18 16.22
N HIS A 13 -0.95 10.48 16.45
CA HIS A 13 -1.95 11.25 15.73
C HIS A 13 -1.66 11.38 14.23
N VAL A 14 -0.40 11.63 13.85
CA VAL A 14 0.02 11.68 12.44
C VAL A 14 -0.20 10.32 11.75
N THR A 15 0.05 9.22 12.46
CA THR A 15 -0.12 7.86 11.92
C THR A 15 -1.60 7.50 11.72
N GLU A 16 -2.45 7.79 12.70
CA GLU A 16 -3.87 7.49 12.67
C GLU A 16 -4.62 8.28 11.58
N ASN A 17 -4.23 9.54 11.37
CA ASN A 17 -4.90 10.45 10.42
C ASN A 17 -4.20 10.52 9.05
N SER A 18 -3.20 9.65 8.80
CA SER A 18 -2.42 9.64 7.54
C SER A 18 -1.74 10.97 7.22
N GLY A 19 -1.58 11.85 8.21
CA GLY A 19 -0.95 13.16 8.14
C GLY A 19 -1.72 14.23 8.87
N CYS A 20 -1.03 15.29 9.30
CA CYS A 20 -1.62 16.43 10.01
C CYS A 20 -0.88 17.71 9.69
N SER A 21 -1.59 18.84 9.74
CA SER A 21 -0.99 20.17 9.62
C SER A 21 -0.36 20.64 10.95
N VAL A 22 0.57 21.60 10.83
CA VAL A 22 1.14 22.27 12.03
C VAL A 22 0.05 22.97 12.85
N ASP A 23 -1.00 23.46 12.20
CA ASP A 23 -2.07 24.20 12.83
C ASP A 23 -2.95 23.28 13.68
N GLU A 24 -3.38 22.15 13.12
CA GLU A 24 -4.12 21.11 13.84
C GLU A 24 -3.34 20.56 15.04
N LEU A 25 -2.06 20.25 14.84
CA LEU A 25 -1.22 19.77 15.94
C LEU A 25 -0.99 20.83 17.03
N ALA A 26 -0.91 22.11 16.67
CA ALA A 26 -0.75 23.18 17.63
C ALA A 26 -2.00 23.36 18.52
N GLU A 27 -3.19 23.22 17.93
CA GLU A 27 -4.47 23.21 18.64
C GLU A 27 -4.61 21.99 19.54
N LEU A 28 -4.37 20.80 18.99
CA LEU A 28 -4.49 19.52 19.70
C LEU A 28 -3.55 19.44 20.91
N MET A 29 -2.29 19.87 20.74
CA MET A 29 -1.26 19.81 21.78
C MET A 29 -1.23 21.04 22.70
N GLU A 30 -2.14 22.00 22.50
CA GLU A 30 -2.23 23.25 23.22
C GLU A 30 -0.87 24.00 23.34
N CYS A 31 -0.12 24.06 22.22
CA CYS A 31 1.18 24.70 22.19
C CYS A 31 1.43 25.54 20.93
N SER A 32 2.51 26.31 20.92
CA SER A 32 2.80 27.20 19.80
C SER A 32 3.18 26.41 18.52
N LYS A 33 2.83 26.94 17.34
CA LYS A 33 3.26 26.43 16.04
C LYS A 33 4.79 26.29 15.92
N ALA A 34 5.54 27.19 16.62
CA ALA A 34 7.00 27.11 16.65
C ALA A 34 7.48 25.88 17.44
N THR A 35 6.80 25.52 18.52
CA THR A 35 7.07 24.32 19.30
C THR A 35 6.79 23.07 18.45
N ILE A 36 5.62 22.98 17.80
CA ILE A 36 5.27 21.88 16.90
C ILE A 36 6.28 21.73 15.77
N ARG A 37 6.67 22.82 15.10
CA ARG A 37 7.68 22.73 14.03
C ARG A 37 9.01 22.14 14.51
N ARG A 38 9.43 22.51 15.76
CA ARG A 38 10.66 21.96 16.37
C ARG A 38 10.49 20.46 16.67
N ASP A 39 9.36 20.06 17.25
CA ASP A 39 9.08 18.64 17.51
C ASP A 39 9.00 17.83 16.24
N LEU A 40 8.31 18.31 15.21
CA LEU A 40 8.23 17.66 13.92
C LEU A 40 9.61 17.50 13.23
N ASN A 41 10.50 18.49 13.37
CA ASN A 41 11.86 18.38 12.86
C ASN A 41 12.64 17.30 13.60
N ALA A 42 12.57 17.28 14.94
CA ALA A 42 13.24 16.26 15.75
C ALA A 42 12.70 14.83 15.47
N LEU A 43 11.39 14.69 15.21
CA LEU A 43 10.78 13.42 14.85
C LEU A 43 11.15 12.97 13.44
N ALA A 44 11.27 13.89 12.50
CA ALA A 44 11.72 13.61 11.13
C ALA A 44 13.21 13.20 11.11
N GLU A 45 14.07 13.83 11.90
CA GLU A 45 15.47 13.41 12.07
C GLU A 45 15.58 11.98 12.62
N LYS A 46 14.64 11.58 13.48
CA LYS A 46 14.53 10.19 13.99
C LYS A 46 13.80 9.24 13.03
N GLN A 47 13.40 9.70 11.84
CA GLN A 47 12.64 8.94 10.85
C GLN A 47 11.30 8.37 11.36
N LEU A 48 10.70 9.00 12.34
CA LEU A 48 9.40 8.60 12.90
C LEU A 48 8.21 9.20 12.13
N ILE A 49 8.45 10.30 11.42
CA ILE A 49 7.52 10.98 10.53
C ILE A 49 8.28 11.58 9.34
N GLU A 50 7.57 11.94 8.27
CA GLU A 50 8.10 12.76 7.18
C GLU A 50 7.49 14.16 7.19
N ARG A 51 8.32 15.17 6.83
CA ARG A 51 7.84 16.56 6.70
C ARG A 51 7.10 16.73 5.38
N SER A 52 5.93 17.37 5.45
CA SER A 52 5.17 17.82 4.27
C SER A 52 5.05 19.35 4.25
N HIS A 53 4.52 19.93 3.15
CA HIS A 53 4.22 21.35 3.09
C HIS A 53 3.16 21.73 4.14
N GLY A 54 3.62 22.36 5.22
CA GLY A 54 2.75 22.84 6.30
C GLY A 54 2.43 21.84 7.42
N GLY A 55 3.00 20.60 7.40
CA GLY A 55 2.69 19.59 8.40
C GLY A 55 3.66 18.41 8.41
N ALA A 56 3.12 17.26 8.73
CA ALA A 56 3.82 15.98 8.70
C ALA A 56 2.88 14.87 8.22
N VAL A 57 3.47 13.85 7.63
CA VAL A 57 2.81 12.58 7.28
C VAL A 57 3.54 11.45 8.00
N PRO A 58 2.92 10.28 8.16
CA PRO A 58 3.63 9.12 8.69
C PRO A 58 4.94 8.93 7.94
N ALA A 59 6.03 8.62 8.65
CA ALA A 59 7.23 8.25 7.96
C ALA A 59 6.87 7.11 7.02
N THR A 60 6.99 7.36 5.73
CA THR A 60 7.14 6.28 4.78
C THR A 60 8.47 5.68 5.15
N SER A 61 8.50 4.81 6.15
CA SER A 61 9.69 4.06 6.44
C SER A 61 10.08 3.40 5.13
N VAL A 62 11.18 3.85 4.57
CA VAL A 62 11.95 3.06 3.62
C VAL A 62 12.27 1.78 4.38
N GLY A 63 11.30 0.82 4.39
CA GLY A 63 11.39 -0.40 5.18
C GLY A 63 10.10 -0.91 5.83
N GLN A 64 9.09 -0.08 6.12
CA GLN A 64 7.75 -0.58 6.45
C GLN A 64 6.84 -0.40 5.24
N GLU A 65 6.97 -1.32 4.31
CA GLU A 65 5.94 -1.55 3.31
C GLU A 65 4.59 -1.66 4.03
N GLN A 66 3.65 -0.76 3.71
CA GLN A 66 2.29 -0.86 4.23
C GLN A 66 1.80 -2.28 4.01
N ASN A 67 1.32 -2.93 5.07
CA ASN A 67 0.79 -4.27 4.98
C ASN A 67 -0.29 -4.31 3.88
N TYR A 68 -0.30 -5.35 3.08
CA TYR A 68 -1.28 -5.56 2.01
C TYR A 68 -2.71 -5.27 2.45
N ARG A 69 -3.10 -5.71 3.66
CA ARG A 69 -4.43 -5.49 4.23
C ARG A 69 -4.79 -4.01 4.42
N GLN A 70 -3.82 -3.18 4.79
CA GLN A 70 -4.04 -1.74 4.90
C GLN A 70 -4.22 -1.11 3.52
N ARG A 71 -3.40 -1.51 2.55
CA ARG A 71 -3.53 -1.05 1.17
C ARG A 71 -4.81 -1.54 0.50
N GLU A 72 -5.30 -2.72 0.85
CA GLU A 72 -6.51 -3.30 0.26
C GLU A 72 -7.74 -2.39 0.43
N VAL A 73 -7.92 -1.80 1.59
CA VAL A 73 -9.08 -0.95 1.90
C VAL A 73 -8.90 0.53 1.53
N GLN A 74 -7.65 1.00 1.37
CA GLN A 74 -7.37 2.38 1.00
C GLN A 74 -7.75 2.66 -0.46
N ASN A 75 -8.44 3.78 -0.71
CA ASN A 75 -8.81 4.25 -2.05
C ASN A 75 -9.52 3.17 -2.90
N LEU A 76 -10.39 2.37 -2.29
CA LEU A 76 -11.02 1.23 -2.93
C LEU A 76 -11.80 1.63 -4.19
N GLU A 77 -12.58 2.72 -4.15
CA GLU A 77 -13.34 3.22 -5.30
C GLU A 77 -12.42 3.54 -6.50
N ALA A 78 -11.30 4.21 -6.26
CA ALA A 78 -10.33 4.50 -7.32
C ALA A 78 -9.71 3.23 -7.91
N LYS A 79 -9.43 2.21 -7.07
CA LYS A 79 -8.92 0.92 -7.54
C LYS A 79 -9.95 0.16 -8.36
N MET A 80 -11.21 0.21 -7.98
CA MET A 80 -12.29 -0.41 -8.74
C MET A 80 -12.46 0.26 -10.11
N ALA A 81 -12.44 1.60 -10.18
CA ALA A 81 -12.50 2.32 -11.44
C ALA A 81 -11.31 2.00 -12.36
N ILE A 82 -10.09 1.87 -11.80
CA ILE A 82 -8.91 1.42 -12.53
C ILE A 82 -9.11 -0.02 -13.03
N ALA A 83 -9.66 -0.89 -12.19
CA ALA A 83 -9.88 -2.29 -12.54
C ALA A 83 -10.90 -2.45 -13.67
N GLU A 84 -12.02 -1.75 -13.61
CA GLU A 84 -13.02 -1.74 -14.68
C GLU A 84 -12.40 -1.37 -16.03
N ARG A 85 -11.62 -0.29 -16.05
CA ARG A 85 -10.95 0.15 -17.29
C ARG A 85 -9.87 -0.83 -17.75
N ALA A 86 -9.11 -1.42 -16.81
CA ALA A 86 -8.07 -2.39 -17.15
C ALA A 86 -8.63 -3.70 -17.72
N VAL A 87 -9.75 -4.18 -17.20
CA VAL A 87 -10.42 -5.39 -17.69
C VAL A 87 -10.86 -5.24 -19.15
N GLU A 88 -11.30 -4.05 -19.57
CA GLU A 88 -11.66 -3.77 -20.96
C GLU A 88 -10.48 -3.93 -21.95
N GLU A 89 -9.24 -3.77 -21.47
CA GLU A 89 -8.01 -3.93 -22.27
C GLU A 89 -7.48 -5.36 -22.31
N ILE A 90 -8.06 -6.27 -21.50
CA ILE A 90 -7.65 -7.66 -21.43
C ILE A 90 -8.52 -8.50 -22.37
N HIS A 91 -7.88 -9.19 -23.29
CA HIS A 91 -8.54 -9.96 -24.35
C HIS A 91 -8.14 -11.43 -24.33
N ASP A 92 -8.90 -12.26 -25.00
CA ASP A 92 -8.62 -13.69 -25.17
C ASP A 92 -7.27 -13.94 -25.86
N ASN A 93 -6.67 -15.06 -25.53
CA ASN A 93 -5.37 -15.49 -26.05
C ASN A 93 -4.18 -14.61 -25.66
N GLN A 94 -4.34 -13.76 -24.63
CA GLN A 94 -3.23 -13.00 -24.07
C GLN A 94 -2.59 -13.72 -22.88
N VAL A 95 -1.34 -13.35 -22.62
CA VAL A 95 -0.64 -13.63 -21.36
C VAL A 95 -0.53 -12.33 -20.60
N VAL A 96 -1.14 -12.26 -19.42
CA VAL A 96 -1.16 -11.05 -18.58
C VAL A 96 -0.38 -11.31 -17.31
N CYS A 97 0.58 -10.41 -17.02
CA CYS A 97 1.35 -10.47 -15.79
C CYS A 97 0.72 -9.55 -14.73
N PHE A 98 0.40 -10.13 -13.58
CA PHE A 98 -0.16 -9.42 -12.42
C PHE A 98 0.91 -9.30 -11.33
N ASP A 99 1.31 -8.08 -11.00
CA ASP A 99 2.14 -7.84 -9.83
C ASP A 99 1.31 -7.91 -8.52
N ALA A 100 1.97 -8.28 -7.43
CA ALA A 100 1.34 -8.41 -6.12
C ALA A 100 0.90 -7.04 -5.54
N GLY A 101 -0.27 -6.57 -5.93
CA GLY A 101 -0.83 -5.29 -5.54
C GLY A 101 -2.31 -5.34 -5.21
N SER A 102 -2.77 -4.44 -4.36
CA SER A 102 -4.20 -4.34 -4.02
C SER A 102 -5.05 -3.75 -5.15
N THR A 103 -4.46 -3.00 -6.08
CA THR A 103 -5.14 -2.51 -7.30
C THR A 103 -5.27 -3.64 -8.32
N THR A 104 -4.19 -4.37 -8.58
CA THR A 104 -4.18 -5.53 -9.50
C THR A 104 -5.07 -6.66 -8.99
N MET A 105 -5.28 -6.78 -7.67
CA MET A 105 -6.28 -7.67 -7.10
C MET A 105 -7.70 -7.30 -7.52
N GLN A 106 -8.05 -6.02 -7.62
CA GLN A 106 -9.39 -5.62 -8.12
C GLN A 106 -9.55 -5.97 -9.61
N ILE A 107 -8.47 -5.90 -10.40
CA ILE A 107 -8.49 -6.36 -11.79
C ILE A 107 -8.75 -7.87 -11.84
N ALA A 108 -8.04 -8.66 -11.02
CA ALA A 108 -8.23 -10.11 -10.93
C ALA A 108 -9.70 -10.47 -10.60
N LYS A 109 -10.30 -9.77 -9.63
CA LYS A 109 -11.72 -9.94 -9.26
C LYS A 109 -12.71 -9.58 -10.36
N GLY A 110 -12.34 -8.66 -11.23
CA GLY A 110 -13.18 -8.20 -12.35
C GLY A 110 -13.09 -9.10 -13.59
N LEU A 111 -12.12 -10.01 -13.64
CA LEU A 111 -11.99 -10.93 -14.76
C LEU A 111 -13.05 -12.04 -14.69
N SER A 112 -13.58 -12.40 -15.83
CA SER A 112 -14.40 -13.59 -16.02
C SER A 112 -13.80 -14.42 -17.14
N ALA A 113 -13.61 -15.70 -16.90
CA ALA A 113 -13.05 -16.58 -17.91
C ALA A 113 -14.07 -16.85 -19.01
N ASN A 114 -13.94 -16.15 -20.12
CA ASN A 114 -14.67 -16.43 -21.35
C ASN A 114 -13.73 -16.84 -22.51
N GLY A 115 -12.50 -17.29 -22.20
CA GLY A 115 -11.56 -17.59 -23.28
C GLY A 115 -10.22 -18.17 -22.81
N SER A 116 -9.22 -18.13 -23.68
CA SER A 116 -7.88 -18.72 -23.49
C SER A 116 -6.91 -17.68 -22.88
N LEU A 117 -7.32 -16.97 -21.83
CA LEU A 117 -6.44 -16.05 -21.10
C LEU A 117 -5.51 -16.86 -20.18
N MET A 118 -4.24 -16.49 -20.17
CA MET A 118 -3.27 -17.00 -19.20
C MET A 118 -2.80 -15.86 -18.30
N ALA A 119 -2.88 -16.04 -17.00
CA ALA A 119 -2.36 -15.12 -16.00
C ALA A 119 -1.05 -15.62 -15.40
N VAL A 120 -0.09 -14.72 -15.25
CA VAL A 120 1.16 -14.96 -14.52
C VAL A 120 1.19 -14.02 -13.33
N THR A 121 1.44 -14.53 -12.13
CA THR A 121 1.52 -13.68 -10.93
C THR A 121 2.56 -14.20 -9.94
N ASN A 122 3.12 -13.29 -9.16
CA ASN A 122 3.94 -13.61 -7.99
C ASN A 122 3.14 -13.54 -6.67
N SER A 123 1.82 -13.37 -6.73
CA SER A 123 0.95 -13.29 -5.56
C SER A 123 0.10 -14.55 -5.40
N PRO A 124 0.29 -15.34 -4.32
CA PRO A 124 -0.58 -16.47 -4.03
C PRO A 124 -2.06 -16.08 -3.88
N LEU A 125 -2.35 -14.89 -3.32
CA LEU A 125 -3.73 -14.42 -3.17
C LEU A 125 -4.40 -14.15 -4.52
N GLN A 126 -3.67 -13.52 -5.44
CA GLN A 126 -4.18 -13.28 -6.79
C GLN A 126 -4.31 -14.57 -7.60
N ALA A 127 -3.38 -15.51 -7.40
CA ALA A 127 -3.46 -16.80 -8.07
C ALA A 127 -4.75 -17.55 -7.69
N MET A 128 -5.13 -17.54 -6.42
CA MET A 128 -6.40 -18.14 -5.96
C MET A 128 -7.62 -17.44 -6.56
N GLU A 129 -7.63 -16.10 -6.51
CA GLU A 129 -8.73 -15.30 -7.07
C GLU A 129 -8.91 -15.53 -8.57
N LEU A 130 -7.82 -15.57 -9.32
CA LEU A 130 -7.82 -15.82 -10.76
C LEU A 130 -8.25 -17.25 -11.11
N ASP A 131 -7.82 -18.26 -10.33
CA ASP A 131 -8.21 -19.65 -10.52
C ASP A 131 -9.72 -19.83 -10.36
N ASP A 132 -10.32 -19.16 -9.37
CA ASP A 132 -11.77 -19.14 -9.14
C ASP A 132 -12.56 -18.57 -10.36
N THR A 133 -11.93 -17.72 -11.18
CA THR A 133 -12.53 -17.20 -12.41
C THR A 133 -12.42 -18.16 -13.61
N GLY A 134 -11.66 -19.23 -13.49
CA GLY A 134 -11.39 -20.22 -14.55
C GLY A 134 -10.28 -19.81 -15.54
N VAL A 135 -9.52 -18.77 -15.24
CA VAL A 135 -8.33 -18.36 -16.00
C VAL A 135 -7.17 -19.33 -15.73
N GLU A 136 -6.41 -19.73 -16.76
CA GLU A 136 -5.19 -20.51 -16.54
C GLU A 136 -4.16 -19.66 -15.80
N VAL A 137 -3.73 -20.11 -14.61
CA VAL A 137 -2.83 -19.34 -13.74
C VAL A 137 -1.47 -19.98 -13.64
N LYS A 138 -0.42 -19.20 -13.84
CA LYS A 138 0.96 -19.55 -13.51
C LYS A 138 1.44 -18.71 -12.35
N LEU A 139 1.69 -19.37 -11.22
CA LEU A 139 2.26 -18.74 -10.04
C LEU A 139 3.79 -18.91 -10.08
N THR A 140 4.53 -17.78 -9.89
CA THR A 140 6.00 -17.84 -9.79
C THR A 140 6.42 -18.64 -8.56
N GLY A 141 7.60 -19.22 -8.61
CA GLY A 141 8.23 -19.79 -7.41
C GLY A 141 8.76 -18.71 -6.47
N GLY A 142 9.37 -19.13 -5.36
CA GLY A 142 10.07 -18.21 -4.45
C GLY A 142 9.66 -18.32 -3.00
N SER A 143 10.17 -17.37 -2.19
CA SER A 143 9.86 -17.25 -0.76
C SER A 143 8.75 -16.24 -0.53
N LEU A 144 7.79 -16.57 0.33
CA LEU A 144 6.69 -15.68 0.64
C LEU A 144 7.16 -14.49 1.50
N ARG A 145 6.93 -13.29 0.99
CA ARG A 145 7.12 -12.03 1.71
C ARG A 145 5.80 -11.63 2.37
N SER A 146 5.69 -11.87 3.67
CA SER A 146 4.44 -11.73 4.43
C SER A 146 3.78 -10.34 4.36
N PRO A 147 4.50 -9.20 4.44
CA PRO A 147 3.84 -7.89 4.39
C PRO A 147 3.09 -7.62 3.09
N THR A 148 3.57 -8.15 1.97
CA THR A 148 3.01 -7.90 0.63
C THR A 148 2.25 -9.09 0.06
N TYR A 149 2.35 -10.26 0.68
CA TYR A 149 1.87 -11.54 0.14
C TYR A 149 2.38 -11.81 -1.28
N SER A 150 3.66 -11.49 -1.51
CA SER A 150 4.32 -11.74 -2.80
C SER A 150 5.43 -12.78 -2.66
N LEU A 151 5.64 -13.55 -3.71
CA LEU A 151 6.77 -14.46 -3.84
C LEU A 151 7.97 -13.69 -4.40
N VAL A 152 9.12 -13.85 -3.76
CA VAL A 152 10.37 -13.14 -4.08
C VAL A 152 11.57 -14.08 -4.11
N GLY A 153 12.67 -13.58 -4.66
CA GLY A 153 13.96 -14.27 -4.70
C GLY A 153 14.23 -14.97 -6.04
N PRO A 154 15.37 -15.69 -6.14
CA PRO A 154 15.89 -16.18 -7.42
C PRO A 154 14.94 -17.06 -8.23
N SER A 155 14.03 -17.77 -7.56
CA SER A 155 13.03 -18.60 -8.24
C SER A 155 11.90 -17.78 -8.85
N ALA A 156 11.52 -16.66 -8.23
CA ALA A 156 10.54 -15.73 -8.78
C ALA A 156 11.13 -14.91 -9.94
N GLU A 157 12.41 -14.52 -9.82
CA GLU A 157 13.10 -13.70 -10.82
C GLU A 157 13.43 -14.45 -12.12
N ARG A 158 13.57 -15.77 -12.06
CA ARG A 158 13.90 -16.61 -13.22
C ARG A 158 12.69 -17.24 -13.91
N PHE A 159 11.51 -16.99 -13.41
CA PHE A 159 10.26 -17.45 -14.00
C PHE A 159 9.97 -16.68 -15.28
#